data_2b5a6ca054f2f1ec7f6a22523c316e54
#
_entry.id   2b5a6ca054f2f1ec7f6a22523c316e54
#
_cell.length_a   1.000
_cell.length_b   1.000
_cell.length_c   1.000
_cell.angle_alpha   90.00
_cell.angle_beta   90.00
_cell.angle_gamma   90.00
#
_symmetry.space_group_name_H-M   'P 1'
#
loop_
_entity.id
_entity.type
_entity.pdbx_description
1 polymer ?
#
loop_
_entity_poly.entity_id
_entity_poly.type
_entity_poly.pdbx_seq_one_letter_code
_entity_poly.pdbx_strand_id
1 'polypeptide(L)'
;GNKFAMQALEKGCAYAVVDDSSFLTPHSSLILVDNVLDTLQQLARYHREQLDIPFVGITGTNGKTTTKELVATVLSKKYRVHYTQGNFNNHIGVPLTLLSIKPDCEIAVVEMGASHPGDIEELVNVAVPNFGLITNVGKAHLQGFGSFEGVKKTKGELYDYLQEHSGTVFLNVDNPDLFKMVDDRPGINPITYGVKHQEVEVLPVTAHDPYLRIKIGGVVVNTHLVG
;
A
#
# COMPACT_ATOMS: atom_id res chain seq x y z
N GLY A 1 -19.49 -0.57 14.93
CA GLY A 1 -19.39 -1.98 14.64
C GLY A 1 -20.59 -2.77 15.12
N ASN A 2 -20.59 -3.24 16.35
CA ASN A 2 -21.54 -4.24 16.90
C ASN A 2 -23.03 -3.95 16.64
N LYS A 3 -23.46 -2.70 16.80
CA LYS A 3 -24.87 -2.28 16.57
C LYS A 3 -25.42 -2.57 15.17
N PHE A 4 -24.56 -2.84 14.20
CA PHE A 4 -24.94 -3.19 12.82
C PHE A 4 -24.98 -4.69 12.56
N ALA A 5 -24.61 -5.53 13.54
CA ALA A 5 -24.51 -6.98 13.36
C ALA A 5 -25.85 -7.59 12.92
N MET A 6 -26.95 -7.27 13.63
CA MET A 6 -28.28 -7.77 13.27
C MET A 6 -28.73 -7.28 11.90
N GLN A 7 -28.49 -6.01 11.58
CA GLN A 7 -28.80 -5.43 10.26
C GLN A 7 -28.02 -6.14 9.12
N ALA A 8 -26.78 -6.56 9.39
CA ALA A 8 -25.98 -7.30 8.42
C ALA A 8 -26.60 -8.68 8.14
N LEU A 9 -27.01 -9.39 9.19
CA LEU A 9 -27.70 -10.69 9.06
C LEU A 9 -29.04 -10.55 8.30
N GLU A 10 -29.84 -9.52 8.63
CA GLU A 10 -31.10 -9.23 7.93
C GLU A 10 -30.88 -8.92 6.43
N LYS A 11 -29.74 -8.36 6.08
CA LYS A 11 -29.32 -8.09 4.69
C LYS A 11 -28.71 -9.31 3.98
N GLY A 12 -28.69 -10.47 4.63
CA GLY A 12 -28.25 -11.73 4.04
C GLY A 12 -26.80 -12.12 4.31
N CYS A 13 -26.10 -11.45 5.24
CA CYS A 13 -24.81 -11.96 5.71
C CYS A 13 -25.02 -13.28 6.46
N ALA A 14 -24.20 -14.30 6.16
CA ALA A 14 -24.27 -15.59 6.83
C ALA A 14 -23.84 -15.50 8.30
N TYR A 15 -22.85 -14.64 8.57
CA TYR A 15 -22.30 -14.43 9.91
C TYR A 15 -22.05 -12.95 10.17
N ALA A 16 -22.05 -12.55 11.45
CA ALA A 16 -21.57 -11.25 11.89
C ALA A 16 -20.64 -11.43 13.10
N VAL A 17 -19.50 -10.71 13.06
CA VAL A 17 -18.48 -10.73 14.12
C VAL A 17 -18.73 -9.57 15.07
N VAL A 18 -18.71 -9.84 16.37
CA VAL A 18 -18.97 -8.87 17.45
C VAL A 18 -17.92 -9.04 18.56
N ASP A 19 -17.57 -7.96 19.24
CA ASP A 19 -16.68 -7.93 20.42
C ASP A 19 -17.39 -7.46 21.71
N ASP A 20 -18.71 -7.43 21.68
CA ASP A 20 -19.55 -7.10 22.83
C ASP A 20 -20.57 -8.23 23.04
N SER A 21 -20.40 -8.94 24.16
CA SER A 21 -21.26 -10.07 24.52
C SER A 21 -22.73 -9.70 24.74
N SER A 22 -23.03 -8.42 24.98
CA SER A 22 -24.42 -7.96 25.11
C SER A 22 -25.23 -8.08 23.82
N PHE A 23 -24.57 -8.20 22.65
CA PHE A 23 -25.22 -8.42 21.37
C PHE A 23 -25.49 -9.91 21.10
N LEU A 24 -24.94 -10.83 21.92
CA LEU A 24 -25.18 -12.25 21.74
C LEU A 24 -26.67 -12.55 22.03
N THR A 25 -27.34 -12.91 20.98
CA THR A 25 -28.66 -13.60 21.06
C THR A 25 -28.43 -15.09 20.83
N PRO A 26 -29.38 -15.97 21.09
CA PRO A 26 -29.23 -17.40 20.75
C PRO A 26 -29.13 -17.68 19.26
N HIS A 27 -28.48 -16.80 18.49
CA HIS A 27 -28.26 -16.94 17.07
C HIS A 27 -26.85 -17.53 16.82
N SER A 28 -26.80 -18.68 16.20
CA SER A 28 -25.56 -19.36 15.79
C SER A 28 -24.71 -18.56 14.73
N SER A 29 -25.30 -17.48 14.17
CA SER A 29 -24.66 -16.64 13.16
C SER A 29 -23.83 -15.48 13.73
N LEU A 30 -23.81 -15.30 15.05
CA LEU A 30 -22.96 -14.32 15.71
C LEU A 30 -21.69 -14.98 16.23
N ILE A 31 -20.54 -14.40 15.88
CA ILE A 31 -19.20 -14.86 16.31
C ILE A 31 -18.66 -13.82 17.27
N LEU A 32 -18.51 -14.19 18.54
CA LEU A 32 -17.88 -13.34 19.54
C LEU A 32 -16.37 -13.47 19.46
N VAL A 33 -15.69 -12.33 19.45
CA VAL A 33 -14.22 -12.21 19.47
C VAL A 33 -13.80 -11.17 20.51
N ASP A 34 -12.52 -11.13 20.85
CA ASP A 34 -12.00 -10.15 21.82
C ASP A 34 -11.94 -8.74 21.20
N ASN A 35 -11.61 -8.62 19.93
CA ASN A 35 -11.52 -7.36 19.19
C ASN A 35 -11.88 -7.59 17.72
N VAL A 36 -12.88 -6.90 17.22
CA VAL A 36 -13.35 -7.04 15.82
C VAL A 36 -12.31 -6.53 14.82
N LEU A 37 -11.57 -5.47 15.14
CA LEU A 37 -10.56 -4.92 14.25
C LEU A 37 -9.37 -5.87 14.11
N ASP A 38 -8.83 -6.35 15.22
CA ASP A 38 -7.72 -7.30 15.22
C ASP A 38 -8.12 -8.59 14.47
N THR A 39 -9.36 -9.05 14.68
CA THR A 39 -9.89 -10.22 13.97
C THR A 39 -9.99 -9.98 12.46
N LEU A 40 -10.42 -8.79 12.03
CA LEU A 40 -10.47 -8.41 10.62
C LEU A 40 -9.06 -8.42 10.00
N GLN A 41 -8.08 -7.87 10.69
CA GLN A 41 -6.69 -7.82 10.25
C GLN A 41 -6.07 -9.22 10.17
N GLN A 42 -6.29 -10.05 11.19
CA GLN A 42 -5.81 -11.45 11.21
C GLN A 42 -6.45 -12.27 10.07
N LEU A 43 -7.74 -12.11 9.83
CA LEU A 43 -8.44 -12.77 8.72
C LEU A 43 -7.87 -12.33 7.36
N ALA A 44 -7.63 -11.03 7.19
CA ALA A 44 -7.05 -10.49 5.97
C ALA A 44 -5.61 -10.98 5.76
N ARG A 45 -4.79 -11.01 6.82
CA ARG A 45 -3.44 -11.56 6.77
C ARG A 45 -3.47 -13.05 6.43
N TYR A 46 -4.32 -13.83 7.08
CA TYR A 46 -4.49 -15.25 6.76
C TYR A 46 -4.86 -15.46 5.29
N HIS A 47 -5.82 -14.70 4.78
CA HIS A 47 -6.19 -14.75 3.36
C HIS A 47 -5.02 -14.38 2.45
N ARG A 48 -4.27 -13.30 2.79
CA ARG A 48 -3.06 -12.89 2.07
C ARG A 48 -2.01 -13.99 2.00
N GLU A 49 -1.79 -14.71 3.08
CA GLU A 49 -0.78 -15.78 3.17
C GLU A 49 -1.16 -17.01 2.33
N GLN A 50 -2.43 -17.17 1.95
CA GLN A 50 -2.89 -18.23 1.03
C GLN A 50 -2.66 -17.87 -0.46
N LEU A 51 -2.27 -16.63 -0.76
CA LEU A 51 -2.07 -16.14 -2.13
C LEU A 51 -0.59 -16.18 -2.49
N ASP A 52 -0.23 -17.06 -3.42
CA ASP A 52 1.14 -17.16 -3.97
C ASP A 52 1.32 -16.19 -5.15
N ILE A 53 1.14 -14.90 -4.88
CA ILE A 53 1.30 -13.82 -5.85
C ILE A 53 2.17 -12.69 -5.29
N PRO A 54 2.84 -11.89 -6.14
CA PRO A 54 3.57 -10.71 -5.70
C PRO A 54 2.64 -9.63 -5.14
N PHE A 55 3.09 -8.99 -4.04
CA PHE A 55 2.43 -7.83 -3.42
C PHE A 55 3.37 -6.64 -3.39
N VAL A 56 2.92 -5.53 -3.96
CA VAL A 56 3.65 -4.25 -3.98
C VAL A 56 3.02 -3.30 -2.97
N GLY A 57 3.76 -2.98 -1.91
CA GLY A 57 3.37 -1.99 -0.91
C GLY A 57 3.78 -0.58 -1.32
N ILE A 58 2.87 0.38 -1.28
CA ILE A 58 3.14 1.77 -1.62
C ILE A 58 2.77 2.68 -0.46
N THR A 59 3.75 3.43 0.05
CA THR A 59 3.51 4.51 1.01
C THR A 59 4.19 5.81 0.58
N GLY A 60 4.08 6.84 1.39
CA GLY A 60 4.69 8.14 1.16
C GLY A 60 3.81 9.28 1.65
N THR A 61 4.33 10.51 1.61
CA THR A 61 3.58 11.69 2.01
C THR A 61 2.55 12.06 0.95
N ASN A 62 3.00 12.26 -0.29
CA ASN A 62 2.17 12.65 -1.43
C ASN A 62 2.35 11.67 -2.59
N GLY A 63 1.39 11.65 -3.51
CA GLY A 63 1.48 10.88 -4.75
C GLY A 63 1.25 9.37 -4.63
N LYS A 64 0.92 8.84 -3.46
CA LYS A 64 0.63 7.41 -3.26
C LYS A 64 -0.43 6.90 -4.22
N THR A 65 -1.60 7.52 -4.22
CA THR A 65 -2.75 7.12 -5.05
C THR A 65 -2.42 7.23 -6.54
N THR A 66 -1.79 8.33 -6.96
CA THR A 66 -1.36 8.49 -8.36
C THR A 66 -0.37 7.41 -8.77
N THR A 67 0.63 7.14 -7.93
CA THR A 67 1.64 6.09 -8.21
C THR A 67 0.97 4.71 -8.26
N LYS A 68 0.09 4.40 -7.32
CA LYS A 68 -0.68 3.15 -7.30
C LYS A 68 -1.49 2.97 -8.59
N GLU A 69 -2.23 3.99 -9.03
CA GLU A 69 -3.01 3.92 -10.27
C GLU A 69 -2.13 3.73 -11.51
N LEU A 70 -1.00 4.43 -11.58
CA LEU A 70 -0.05 4.27 -12.69
C LEU A 70 0.56 2.87 -12.73
N VAL A 71 1.04 2.39 -11.58
CA VAL A 71 1.61 1.03 -11.44
C VAL A 71 0.56 -0.01 -11.82
N ALA A 72 -0.66 0.08 -11.28
CA ALA A 72 -1.75 -0.83 -11.61
C ALA A 72 -2.10 -0.79 -13.10
N THR A 73 -2.17 0.40 -13.71
CA THR A 73 -2.48 0.56 -15.14
C THR A 73 -1.42 -0.10 -16.02
N VAL A 74 -0.14 0.09 -15.72
CA VAL A 74 0.95 -0.51 -16.49
C VAL A 74 0.95 -2.03 -16.32
N LEU A 75 0.86 -2.53 -15.10
CA LEU A 75 0.85 -3.97 -14.82
C LEU A 75 -0.36 -4.67 -15.45
N SER A 76 -1.51 -4.01 -15.51
CA SER A 76 -2.75 -4.54 -16.12
C SER A 76 -2.65 -4.77 -17.63
N LYS A 77 -1.59 -4.26 -18.29
CA LYS A 77 -1.33 -4.60 -19.69
C LYS A 77 -0.90 -6.06 -19.89
N LYS A 78 -0.46 -6.72 -18.81
CA LYS A 78 0.04 -8.09 -18.86
C LYS A 78 -0.58 -9.01 -17.82
N TYR A 79 -0.95 -8.50 -16.65
CA TYR A 79 -1.39 -9.27 -15.49
C TYR A 79 -2.81 -8.91 -15.07
N ARG A 80 -3.50 -9.83 -14.43
CA ARG A 80 -4.72 -9.54 -13.67
C ARG A 80 -4.33 -8.92 -12.34
N VAL A 81 -4.49 -7.60 -12.25
CA VAL A 81 -4.03 -6.79 -11.12
C VAL A 81 -5.17 -6.50 -10.18
N HIS A 82 -4.95 -6.73 -8.89
CA HIS A 82 -5.78 -6.19 -7.83
C HIS A 82 -5.06 -5.01 -7.17
N TYR A 83 -5.76 -3.93 -6.85
CA TYR A 83 -5.14 -2.78 -6.19
C TYR A 83 -6.14 -2.06 -5.29
N THR A 84 -5.61 -1.34 -4.29
CA THR A 84 -6.40 -0.54 -3.34
C THR A 84 -7.33 0.42 -4.07
N GLN A 85 -8.63 0.30 -3.82
CA GLN A 85 -9.65 1.18 -4.38
C GLN A 85 -9.81 2.44 -3.51
N GLY A 86 -9.98 3.60 -4.18
CA GLY A 86 -10.16 4.86 -3.49
C GLY A 86 -9.06 5.13 -2.44
N ASN A 87 -9.48 5.40 -1.21
CA ASN A 87 -8.63 5.68 -0.05
C ASN A 87 -8.62 4.55 1.00
N PHE A 88 -8.85 3.30 0.61
CA PHE A 88 -8.83 2.14 1.51
C PHE A 88 -7.41 1.76 1.92
N ASN A 89 -6.68 2.70 2.50
CA ASN A 89 -5.25 2.64 2.79
C ASN A 89 -4.91 2.68 4.29
N ASN A 90 -5.89 2.49 5.17
CA ASN A 90 -5.74 2.50 6.62
C ASN A 90 -5.97 1.10 7.22
N HIS A 91 -5.94 1.01 8.56
CA HIS A 91 -6.09 -0.20 9.37
C HIS A 91 -7.41 -0.99 9.15
N ILE A 92 -8.42 -0.40 8.47
CA ILE A 92 -9.64 -1.09 8.02
C ILE A 92 -9.60 -1.32 6.51
N GLY A 93 -9.18 -0.31 5.75
CA GLY A 93 -9.20 -0.33 4.29
C GLY A 93 -8.24 -1.34 3.68
N VAL A 94 -7.04 -1.49 4.25
CA VAL A 94 -6.07 -2.50 3.79
C VAL A 94 -6.61 -3.92 3.98
N PRO A 95 -7.11 -4.32 5.16
CA PRO A 95 -7.78 -5.61 5.31
C PRO A 95 -8.91 -5.85 4.30
N LEU A 96 -9.78 -4.87 4.07
CA LEU A 96 -10.87 -5.00 3.10
C LEU A 96 -10.35 -5.14 1.65
N THR A 97 -9.28 -4.43 1.32
CA THR A 97 -8.60 -4.58 0.02
C THR A 97 -8.10 -6.02 -0.15
N LEU A 98 -7.42 -6.58 0.84
CA LEU A 98 -6.89 -7.93 0.78
C LEU A 98 -7.99 -8.99 0.64
N LEU A 99 -9.05 -8.89 1.46
CA LEU A 99 -10.18 -9.84 1.44
C LEU A 99 -10.99 -9.78 0.14
N SER A 100 -10.87 -8.71 -0.64
CA SER A 100 -11.53 -8.59 -1.94
C SER A 100 -10.72 -9.13 -3.13
N ILE A 101 -9.50 -9.62 -2.89
CA ILE A 101 -8.66 -10.23 -3.93
C ILE A 101 -9.31 -11.52 -4.43
N LYS A 102 -9.47 -11.61 -5.74
CA LYS A 102 -10.04 -12.79 -6.40
C LYS A 102 -8.97 -13.87 -6.64
N PRO A 103 -9.37 -15.15 -6.71
CA PRO A 103 -8.43 -16.25 -6.91
C PRO A 103 -7.62 -16.21 -8.20
N ASP A 104 -8.10 -15.51 -9.22
CA ASP A 104 -7.44 -15.35 -10.51
C ASP A 104 -6.47 -14.15 -10.57
N CYS A 105 -6.31 -13.42 -9.47
CA CYS A 105 -5.35 -12.31 -9.36
C CYS A 105 -3.91 -12.83 -9.51
N GLU A 106 -3.08 -12.06 -10.23
CA GLU A 106 -1.68 -12.42 -10.49
C GLU A 106 -0.68 -11.47 -9.81
N ILE A 107 -1.12 -10.28 -9.41
CA ILE A 107 -0.31 -9.30 -8.68
C ILE A 107 -1.21 -8.33 -7.94
N ALA A 108 -0.84 -7.96 -6.72
CA ALA A 108 -1.56 -6.98 -5.93
C ALA A 108 -0.73 -5.73 -5.65
N VAL A 109 -1.39 -4.55 -5.67
CA VAL A 109 -0.78 -3.26 -5.35
C VAL A 109 -1.54 -2.63 -4.19
N VAL A 110 -0.90 -2.52 -3.03
CA VAL A 110 -1.54 -2.09 -1.79
C VAL A 110 -1.00 -0.73 -1.36
N GLU A 111 -1.87 0.27 -1.36
CA GLU A 111 -1.58 1.60 -0.81
C GLU A 111 -1.69 1.57 0.71
N MET A 112 -0.69 2.13 1.40
CA MET A 112 -0.61 2.21 2.86
C MET A 112 -0.46 3.66 3.31
N GLY A 113 -1.47 4.16 4.00
CA GLY A 113 -1.51 5.49 4.58
C GLY A 113 -1.04 5.46 6.04
N ALA A 114 -0.50 6.58 6.53
CA ALA A 114 -0.16 6.74 7.93
C ALA A 114 -0.36 8.19 8.37
N SER A 115 -0.77 8.35 9.62
CA SER A 115 -0.92 9.61 10.34
C SER A 115 -0.19 9.63 11.68
N HIS A 116 0.21 8.45 12.21
CA HIS A 116 0.93 8.28 13.47
C HIS A 116 2.09 7.28 13.31
N PRO A 117 3.09 7.32 14.23
CA PRO A 117 4.12 6.29 14.30
C PRO A 117 3.51 4.90 14.52
N GLY A 118 4.06 3.89 13.85
CA GLY A 118 3.57 2.51 13.90
C GLY A 118 2.46 2.16 12.90
N ASP A 119 1.82 3.18 12.26
CA ASP A 119 0.74 2.91 11.31
C ASP A 119 1.19 2.07 10.12
N ILE A 120 2.40 2.31 9.58
CA ILE A 120 2.92 1.52 8.46
C ILE A 120 3.35 0.13 8.93
N GLU A 121 3.96 0.01 10.11
CA GLU A 121 4.31 -1.29 10.71
C GLU A 121 3.07 -2.18 10.85
N GLU A 122 1.96 -1.65 11.36
CA GLU A 122 0.69 -2.38 11.43
C GLU A 122 0.24 -2.85 10.03
N LEU A 123 0.25 -1.96 9.04
CA LEU A 123 -0.25 -2.26 7.70
C LEU A 123 0.65 -3.24 6.93
N VAL A 124 1.97 -3.18 7.06
CA VAL A 124 2.87 -4.15 6.40
C VAL A 124 2.75 -5.53 7.01
N ASN A 125 2.48 -5.63 8.31
CA ASN A 125 2.23 -6.90 8.99
C ASN A 125 0.93 -7.57 8.54
N VAL A 126 -0.04 -6.82 8.05
CA VAL A 126 -1.28 -7.34 7.46
C VAL A 126 -1.12 -7.64 5.97
N ALA A 127 -0.51 -6.71 5.21
CA ALA A 127 -0.37 -6.82 3.75
C ALA A 127 0.76 -7.76 3.30
N VAL A 128 1.76 -8.01 4.15
CA VAL A 128 2.89 -8.91 3.88
C VAL A 128 3.48 -8.67 2.48
N PRO A 129 3.98 -7.44 2.17
CA PRO A 129 4.46 -7.10 0.84
C PRO A 129 5.80 -7.77 0.52
N ASN A 130 5.99 -8.20 -0.73
CA ASN A 130 7.27 -8.71 -1.25
C ASN A 130 8.11 -7.58 -1.86
N PHE A 131 7.45 -6.53 -2.33
CA PHE A 131 8.02 -5.36 -2.96
C PHE A 131 7.47 -4.10 -2.30
N GLY A 132 8.25 -3.04 -2.29
CA GLY A 132 7.73 -1.78 -1.76
C GLY A 132 8.45 -0.56 -2.29
N LEU A 133 7.74 0.55 -2.27
CA LEU A 133 8.29 1.86 -2.57
C LEU A 133 7.68 2.94 -1.67
N ILE A 134 8.50 3.95 -1.38
CA ILE A 134 8.07 5.19 -0.76
C ILE A 134 8.11 6.26 -1.85
N THR A 135 6.97 6.90 -2.14
CA THR A 135 6.90 7.92 -3.20
C THR A 135 7.74 9.15 -2.87
N ASN A 136 7.60 9.64 -1.67
CA ASN A 136 8.39 10.71 -1.08
C ASN A 136 8.17 10.81 0.43
N VAL A 137 9.03 11.57 1.11
CA VAL A 137 8.84 12.03 2.48
C VAL A 137 8.75 13.56 2.48
N GLY A 138 7.74 14.10 3.14
CA GLY A 138 7.46 15.53 3.16
C GLY A 138 6.87 15.98 4.51
N LYS A 139 6.76 17.29 4.71
CA LYS A 139 6.24 17.88 5.94
C LYS A 139 4.71 17.87 5.96
N ALA A 140 4.09 16.69 6.00
CA ALA A 140 2.64 16.54 6.18
C ALA A 140 2.33 15.79 7.48
N HIS A 141 1.15 16.05 8.05
CA HIS A 141 0.68 15.44 9.29
C HIS A 141 1.66 15.59 10.48
N LEU A 142 2.41 16.71 10.56
CA LEU A 142 3.41 16.92 11.60
C LEU A 142 2.83 16.85 13.01
N GLN A 143 1.54 17.15 13.20
CA GLN A 143 0.88 17.00 14.50
C GLN A 143 0.83 15.54 14.96
N GLY A 144 0.61 14.59 14.05
CA GLY A 144 0.57 13.15 14.36
C GLY A 144 1.97 12.54 14.49
N PHE A 145 2.92 12.95 13.64
CA PHE A 145 4.28 12.42 13.64
C PHE A 145 5.27 13.15 14.53
N GLY A 146 4.88 14.31 15.07
CA GLY A 146 5.71 15.15 15.95
C GLY A 146 6.83 15.90 15.22
N SER A 147 7.44 15.37 14.18
CA SER A 147 8.56 15.96 13.44
C SER A 147 8.69 15.38 12.02
N PHE A 148 9.54 16.01 11.18
CA PHE A 148 9.90 15.46 9.88
C PHE A 148 10.65 14.13 10.00
N GLU A 149 11.50 13.99 11.02
CA GLU A 149 12.17 12.71 11.29
C GLU A 149 11.16 11.63 11.70
N GLY A 150 10.10 12.00 12.43
CA GLY A 150 8.97 11.09 12.73
C GLY A 150 8.26 10.62 11.47
N VAL A 151 8.06 11.51 10.47
CA VAL A 151 7.53 11.11 9.15
C VAL A 151 8.45 10.10 8.46
N LYS A 152 9.77 10.38 8.41
CA LYS A 152 10.76 9.48 7.80
C LYS A 152 10.78 8.12 8.50
N LYS A 153 10.79 8.11 9.83
CA LYS A 153 10.77 6.88 10.62
C LYS A 153 9.54 6.05 10.30
N THR A 154 8.34 6.65 10.37
CA THR A 154 7.10 5.92 10.11
C THR A 154 7.01 5.40 8.67
N LYS A 155 7.39 6.21 7.66
CA LYS A 155 7.41 5.68 6.28
C LYS A 155 8.48 4.61 6.09
N GLY A 156 9.60 4.74 6.81
CA GLY A 156 10.70 3.79 6.81
C GLY A 156 10.33 2.40 7.36
N GLU A 157 9.26 2.27 8.15
CA GLU A 157 8.74 0.99 8.65
C GLU A 157 8.46 0.00 7.48
N LEU A 158 8.10 0.49 6.27
CA LEU A 158 8.02 -0.35 5.08
C LEU A 158 9.40 -0.92 4.67
N TYR A 159 10.46 -0.10 4.73
CA TYR A 159 11.80 -0.55 4.39
C TYR A 159 12.35 -1.50 5.46
N ASP A 160 12.06 -1.25 6.75
CA ASP A 160 12.43 -2.13 7.86
C ASP A 160 11.82 -3.52 7.65
N TYR A 161 10.52 -3.57 7.35
CA TYR A 161 9.81 -4.81 7.05
C TYR A 161 10.41 -5.57 5.87
N LEU A 162 10.66 -4.87 4.75
CA LEU A 162 11.25 -5.49 3.55
C LEU A 162 12.69 -5.97 3.79
N GLN A 163 13.47 -5.26 4.59
CA GLN A 163 14.81 -5.68 5.01
C GLN A 163 14.74 -7.00 5.80
N GLU A 164 13.87 -7.07 6.79
CA GLU A 164 13.72 -8.24 7.67
C GLU A 164 13.23 -9.48 6.91
N HIS A 165 12.34 -9.28 5.92
CA HIS A 165 11.71 -10.36 5.15
C HIS A 165 12.35 -10.60 3.78
N SER A 166 13.55 -10.07 3.53
CA SER A 166 14.27 -10.22 2.25
C SER A 166 13.46 -9.75 1.02
N GLY A 167 12.60 -8.76 1.22
CA GLY A 167 11.81 -8.13 0.16
C GLY A 167 12.63 -7.16 -0.69
N THR A 168 12.05 -6.67 -1.75
CA THR A 168 12.70 -5.76 -2.70
C THR A 168 12.17 -4.34 -2.55
N VAL A 169 13.09 -3.38 -2.44
CA VAL A 169 12.78 -1.95 -2.42
C VAL A 169 12.96 -1.35 -3.81
N PHE A 170 11.95 -0.61 -4.31
CA PHE A 170 12.12 0.28 -5.45
C PHE A 170 12.49 1.68 -4.94
N LEU A 171 13.68 2.14 -5.28
CA LEU A 171 14.27 3.38 -4.75
C LEU A 171 14.35 4.47 -5.81
N ASN A 172 13.68 5.60 -5.58
CA ASN A 172 13.92 6.82 -6.33
C ASN A 172 15.26 7.46 -5.88
N VAL A 173 16.29 7.35 -6.71
CA VAL A 173 17.63 7.90 -6.40
C VAL A 173 17.74 9.42 -6.56
N ASP A 174 16.73 10.06 -7.15
CA ASP A 174 16.68 11.53 -7.24
C ASP A 174 16.24 12.17 -5.91
N ASN A 175 15.69 11.39 -4.99
CA ASN A 175 15.26 11.86 -3.67
C ASN A 175 16.34 11.53 -2.62
N PRO A 176 17.07 12.55 -2.11
CA PRO A 176 18.16 12.33 -1.16
C PRO A 176 17.71 11.77 0.19
N ASP A 177 16.48 12.09 0.63
CA ASP A 177 15.95 11.52 1.88
C ASP A 177 15.70 10.02 1.74
N LEU A 178 15.09 9.59 0.62
CA LEU A 178 14.83 8.16 0.37
C LEU A 178 16.15 7.39 0.19
N PHE A 179 17.11 8.00 -0.51
CA PHE A 179 18.44 7.41 -0.67
C PHE A 179 19.08 7.16 0.70
N LYS A 180 19.10 8.19 1.56
CA LYS A 180 19.63 8.04 2.91
C LYS A 180 18.87 7.00 3.74
N MET A 181 17.55 6.96 3.65
CA MET A 181 16.74 5.98 4.38
C MET A 181 17.09 4.54 4.00
N VAL A 182 17.50 4.27 2.75
CA VAL A 182 17.97 2.95 2.32
C VAL A 182 19.42 2.73 2.75
N ASP A 183 20.30 3.74 2.62
CA ASP A 183 21.71 3.67 3.02
C ASP A 183 21.88 3.36 4.53
N ASP A 184 20.98 3.87 5.36
CA ASP A 184 20.91 3.58 6.81
C ASP A 184 20.45 2.13 7.12
N ARG A 185 20.12 1.28 6.10
CA ARG A 185 19.61 -0.10 6.23
C ARG A 185 20.51 -1.09 5.48
N PRO A 186 21.60 -1.54 6.10
CA PRO A 186 22.54 -2.44 5.45
C PRO A 186 21.85 -3.76 5.04
N GLY A 187 22.20 -4.23 3.83
CA GLY A 187 21.66 -5.48 3.27
C GLY A 187 20.44 -5.31 2.37
N ILE A 188 19.82 -4.13 2.31
CA ILE A 188 18.84 -3.83 1.26
C ILE A 188 19.59 -3.61 -0.07
N ASN A 189 19.21 -4.38 -1.09
CA ASN A 189 19.66 -4.19 -2.47
C ASN A 189 18.49 -3.64 -3.29
N PRO A 190 18.35 -2.30 -3.43
CA PRO A 190 17.21 -1.71 -4.10
C PRO A 190 17.30 -1.85 -5.61
N ILE A 191 16.15 -1.96 -6.27
CA ILE A 191 16.01 -1.64 -7.68
C ILE A 191 15.85 -0.13 -7.77
N THR A 192 16.80 0.54 -8.38
CA THR A 192 16.86 2.01 -8.45
C THR A 192 16.16 2.55 -9.70
N TYR A 193 15.54 3.71 -9.56
CA TYR A 193 14.97 4.48 -10.67
C TYR A 193 15.12 5.99 -10.40
N GLY A 194 15.00 6.80 -11.46
CA GLY A 194 15.06 8.26 -11.37
C GLY A 194 15.42 8.87 -12.71
N VAL A 195 15.20 10.19 -12.86
CA VAL A 195 15.60 10.94 -14.08
C VAL A 195 17.11 11.12 -14.22
N LYS A 196 17.85 11.05 -13.10
CA LYS A 196 19.31 11.01 -13.10
C LYS A 196 19.86 9.62 -13.41
N HIS A 197 19.01 8.62 -13.48
CA HIS A 197 19.38 7.28 -13.90
C HIS A 197 19.57 7.27 -15.42
N GLN A 198 20.66 6.70 -15.92
CA GLN A 198 21.04 6.78 -17.34
C GLN A 198 20.02 6.18 -18.32
N GLU A 199 19.09 5.38 -17.83
CA GLU A 199 18.07 4.70 -18.65
C GLU A 199 16.76 5.48 -18.78
N VAL A 200 16.58 6.60 -18.05
CA VAL A 200 15.38 7.42 -18.07
C VAL A 200 15.69 8.84 -18.52
N GLU A 201 15.09 9.25 -19.63
CA GLU A 201 15.18 10.60 -20.17
C GLU A 201 13.78 11.23 -20.17
N VAL A 202 13.64 12.40 -19.58
CA VAL A 202 12.42 13.22 -19.69
C VAL A 202 12.53 14.05 -20.94
N LEU A 203 11.61 13.84 -21.88
CA LEU A 203 11.60 14.59 -23.14
C LEU A 203 10.95 15.98 -22.92
N PRO A 204 11.40 17.01 -23.65
CA PRO A 204 10.87 18.35 -23.50
C PRO A 204 9.35 18.42 -23.74
N VAL A 205 8.67 19.16 -22.89
CA VAL A 205 7.25 19.55 -23.08
C VAL A 205 7.19 20.92 -23.74
N THR A 206 6.12 21.16 -24.51
CA THR A 206 5.91 22.44 -25.19
C THR A 206 4.50 22.96 -24.89
N ALA A 207 4.24 24.24 -25.16
CA ALA A 207 2.89 24.79 -24.98
C ALA A 207 1.82 24.11 -25.87
N HIS A 208 2.24 23.51 -26.99
CA HIS A 208 1.35 22.77 -27.91
C HIS A 208 1.25 21.28 -27.59
N ASP A 209 2.22 20.74 -26.81
CA ASP A 209 2.22 19.36 -26.33
C ASP A 209 2.69 19.36 -24.87
N PRO A 210 1.75 19.58 -23.93
CA PRO A 210 2.05 19.73 -22.51
C PRO A 210 2.18 18.38 -21.80
N TYR A 211 2.01 17.28 -22.52
CA TYR A 211 2.01 15.96 -21.91
C TYR A 211 3.43 15.45 -21.66
N LEU A 212 3.62 14.87 -20.47
CA LEU A 212 4.88 14.25 -20.09
C LEU A 212 5.20 13.09 -21.03
N ARG A 213 6.39 13.10 -21.60
CA ARG A 213 6.96 12.01 -22.38
C ARG A 213 8.28 11.60 -21.76
N ILE A 214 8.47 10.31 -21.61
CA ILE A 214 9.71 9.74 -21.08
C ILE A 214 10.25 8.70 -22.04
N LYS A 215 11.58 8.58 -22.07
CA LYS A 215 12.25 7.52 -22.80
C LYS A 215 12.93 6.60 -21.80
N ILE A 216 12.65 5.31 -21.86
CA ILE A 216 13.17 4.28 -20.96
C ILE A 216 13.73 3.16 -21.82
N GLY A 217 15.01 2.81 -21.65
CA GLY A 217 15.64 1.74 -22.41
C GLY A 217 15.48 1.88 -23.93
N GLY A 218 15.48 3.13 -24.46
CA GLY A 218 15.27 3.43 -25.88
C GLY A 218 13.81 3.52 -26.34
N VAL A 219 12.84 3.12 -25.49
CA VAL A 219 11.40 3.18 -25.81
C VAL A 219 10.81 4.50 -25.33
N VAL A 220 10.10 5.20 -26.22
CA VAL A 220 9.36 6.43 -25.85
C VAL A 220 7.98 6.08 -25.33
N VAL A 221 7.71 6.50 -24.10
CA VAL A 221 6.39 6.39 -23.46
C VAL A 221 5.71 7.76 -23.49
N ASN A 222 4.59 7.83 -24.19
CA ASN A 222 3.74 9.01 -24.23
C ASN A 222 2.66 8.88 -23.15
N THR A 223 2.50 9.91 -22.32
CA THR A 223 1.49 9.94 -21.26
C THR A 223 0.43 11.00 -21.54
N HIS A 224 -0.66 10.96 -20.79
CA HIS A 224 -1.64 12.06 -20.73
C HIS A 224 -1.47 12.87 -19.41
N LEU A 225 -0.34 12.72 -18.74
CA LEU A 225 0.00 13.52 -17.56
C LEU A 225 0.60 14.84 -18.01
N VAL A 226 0.14 15.92 -17.43
CA VAL A 226 0.75 17.24 -17.63
C VAL A 226 2.04 17.28 -16.81
N GLY A 227 3.14 17.66 -17.45
CA GLY A 227 4.48 17.74 -16.85
C GLY A 227 4.75 19.08 -16.14
#